data_7017b59091ddc82ccb16bff8b89cbfde
#
_entry.id   7017b59091ddc82ccb16bff8b89cbfde
#
_cell.length_a   1.000
_cell.length_b   1.000
_cell.length_c   1.000
_cell.angle_alpha   90.00
_cell.angle_beta   90.00
_cell.angle_gamma   90.00
#
_symmetry.space_group_name_H-M   'P 1'
#
loop_
_entity.id
_entity.type
_entity.pdbx_description
1 polymer ?
#
loop_
_entity_poly.entity_id
_entity_poly.type
_entity_poly.pdbx_seq_one_letter_code
_entity_poly.pdbx_strand_id
1 'polypeptide(L)'
;MAASTTAPKGSRQTADERRHTIVEAAAAEFSAAGLHGTSTHAIAKRAGISQPYIFQLFGSKQELFLAACSASFQRVRDAFAEAAAANPDNAREAMGTAYVQLLSDRESLLMMLHAFAASSDPVVREATRREFGDIIRLVERLLGSDPEDVRGFIAQGMLLNVSAALDLPGLAGEQAWAARMFEGTGVDCG
;
A
#
# COMPACT_ATOMS: atom_id res chain seq x y z
N MET A 1 -50.04 27.38 -2.06
CA MET A 1 -49.54 25.99 -1.94
C MET A 1 -48.00 26.07 -2.00
N ALA A 2 -47.35 26.02 -0.87
CA ALA A 2 -45.88 26.07 -0.77
C ALA A 2 -45.34 24.64 -0.74
N ALA A 3 -44.57 24.27 -1.76
CA ALA A 3 -43.89 22.99 -1.83
C ALA A 3 -42.64 23.03 -0.94
N SER A 4 -42.66 22.25 0.13
CA SER A 4 -41.52 22.09 1.03
C SER A 4 -40.50 21.14 0.39
N THR A 5 -39.39 21.68 -0.14
CA THR A 5 -38.28 20.86 -0.66
C THR A 5 -37.48 20.37 0.51
N THR A 6 -37.66 19.12 0.87
CA THR A 6 -36.84 18.42 1.90
C THR A 6 -35.49 18.08 1.26
N ALA A 7 -34.40 18.72 1.68
CA ALA A 7 -33.05 18.36 1.31
C ALA A 7 -32.73 16.92 1.82
N PRO A 8 -32.01 16.08 1.02
CA PRO A 8 -31.65 14.75 1.47
C PRO A 8 -30.70 14.83 2.67
N LYS A 9 -31.09 14.20 3.78
CA LYS A 9 -30.21 13.94 4.93
C LYS A 9 -29.01 13.13 4.43
N GLY A 10 -27.80 13.74 4.45
CA GLY A 10 -26.56 13.02 4.22
C GLY A 10 -26.52 11.75 5.08
N SER A 11 -26.30 10.60 4.46
CA SER A 11 -26.19 9.32 5.15
C SER A 11 -25.07 9.44 6.19
N ARG A 12 -25.42 9.13 7.44
CA ARG A 12 -24.44 9.13 8.55
C ARG A 12 -23.44 8.01 8.27
N GLN A 13 -22.18 8.34 7.97
CA GLN A 13 -21.12 7.35 7.80
C GLN A 13 -21.10 6.38 8.98
N THR A 14 -20.95 5.10 8.68
CA THR A 14 -20.74 4.06 9.70
C THR A 14 -19.38 4.28 10.40
N ALA A 15 -19.18 3.64 11.55
CA ALA A 15 -17.90 3.70 12.26
C ALA A 15 -16.75 3.15 11.40
N ASP A 16 -17.01 2.09 10.64
CA ASP A 16 -16.01 1.44 9.78
C ASP A 16 -15.67 2.32 8.56
N GLU A 17 -16.66 2.91 7.89
CA GLU A 17 -16.40 3.87 6.80
C GLU A 17 -15.56 5.06 7.27
N ARG A 18 -15.85 5.56 8.48
CA ARG A 18 -15.10 6.67 9.06
C ARG A 18 -13.67 6.27 9.41
N ARG A 19 -13.49 5.05 9.98
CA ARG A 19 -12.17 4.50 10.26
C ARG A 19 -11.36 4.37 8.97
N HIS A 20 -11.97 3.85 7.91
CA HIS A 20 -11.34 3.73 6.60
C HIS A 20 -10.91 5.10 6.05
N THR A 21 -11.78 6.10 6.06
CA THR A 21 -11.46 7.47 5.61
C THR A 21 -10.25 8.07 6.36
N ILE A 22 -10.15 7.80 7.68
CA ILE A 22 -9.00 8.29 8.47
C ILE A 22 -7.72 7.54 8.10
N VAL A 23 -7.78 6.24 7.87
CA VAL A 23 -6.63 5.41 7.45
C VAL A 23 -6.12 5.88 6.07
N GLU A 24 -6.99 6.17 5.12
CA GLU A 24 -6.62 6.72 3.81
C GLU A 24 -5.93 8.09 3.94
N ALA A 25 -6.52 9.00 4.74
CA ALA A 25 -5.91 10.30 5.00
C ALA A 25 -4.54 10.17 5.71
N ALA A 26 -4.40 9.18 6.59
CA ALA A 26 -3.15 8.89 7.27
C ALA A 26 -2.11 8.31 6.32
N ALA A 27 -2.49 7.40 5.42
CA ALA A 27 -1.59 6.83 4.42
C ALA A 27 -0.99 7.92 3.54
N ALA A 28 -1.80 8.87 3.05
CA ALA A 28 -1.35 10.01 2.25
C ALA A 28 -0.33 10.89 3.00
N GLU A 29 -0.57 11.21 4.27
CA GLU A 29 0.36 12.04 5.06
C GLU A 29 1.62 11.27 5.48
N PHE A 30 1.50 10.00 5.86
CA PHE A 30 2.64 9.16 6.23
C PHE A 30 3.51 8.79 5.03
N SER A 31 2.93 8.59 3.85
CA SER A 31 3.69 8.33 2.63
C SER A 31 4.63 9.48 2.25
N ALA A 32 4.27 10.71 2.60
CA ALA A 32 5.07 11.89 2.32
C ALA A 32 6.20 12.13 3.35
N ALA A 33 5.98 11.83 4.64
CA ALA A 33 6.88 12.26 5.72
C ALA A 33 7.24 11.15 6.73
N GLY A 34 6.72 9.93 6.57
CA GLY A 34 6.96 8.81 7.45
C GLY A 34 6.37 8.97 8.84
N LEU A 35 6.62 7.97 9.71
CA LEU A 35 6.08 7.95 11.07
C LEU A 35 6.49 9.19 11.88
N HIS A 36 7.74 9.59 11.81
CA HIS A 36 8.27 10.64 12.68
C HIS A 36 7.94 12.05 12.17
N GLY A 37 8.01 12.27 10.85
CA GLY A 37 7.79 13.57 10.21
C GLY A 37 6.33 13.99 10.11
N THR A 38 5.40 13.05 10.15
CA THR A 38 3.97 13.34 9.98
C THR A 38 3.33 13.92 11.24
N SER A 39 2.47 14.92 11.05
CA SER A 39 1.65 15.53 12.10
C SER A 39 0.24 14.91 12.12
N THR A 40 -0.23 14.45 13.29
CA THR A 40 -1.63 14.02 13.46
C THR A 40 -2.63 15.15 13.23
N HIS A 41 -2.20 16.40 13.37
CA HIS A 41 -3.03 17.55 13.00
C HIS A 41 -3.25 17.64 11.48
N ALA A 42 -2.21 17.38 10.67
CA ALA A 42 -2.34 17.32 9.21
C ALA A 42 -3.30 16.22 8.78
N ILE A 43 -3.16 15.03 9.36
CA ILE A 43 -4.08 13.90 9.13
C ILE A 43 -5.52 14.28 9.47
N ALA A 44 -5.75 14.88 10.65
CA ALA A 44 -7.07 15.32 11.08
C ALA A 44 -7.70 16.32 10.11
N LYS A 45 -6.90 17.30 9.66
CA LYS A 45 -7.32 18.30 8.67
C LYS A 45 -7.71 17.65 7.34
N ARG A 46 -6.90 16.70 6.84
CA ARG A 46 -7.17 15.97 5.59
C ARG A 46 -8.44 15.13 5.70
N ALA A 47 -8.64 14.45 6.83
CA ALA A 47 -9.81 13.62 7.09
C ALA A 47 -11.09 14.42 7.46
N GLY A 48 -11.01 15.73 7.63
CA GLY A 48 -12.13 16.58 8.02
C GLY A 48 -12.65 16.31 9.44
N ILE A 49 -11.77 15.94 10.37
CA ILE A 49 -12.11 15.60 11.75
C ILE A 49 -11.26 16.37 12.76
N SER A 50 -11.59 16.26 14.04
CA SER A 50 -10.74 16.80 15.10
C SER A 50 -9.57 15.87 15.43
N GLN A 51 -8.40 16.45 15.79
CA GLN A 51 -7.24 15.65 16.20
C GLN A 51 -7.51 14.76 17.43
N PRO A 52 -8.22 15.20 18.49
CA PRO A 52 -8.59 14.31 19.59
C PRO A 52 -9.37 13.07 19.18
N TYR A 53 -10.19 13.17 18.13
CA TYR A 53 -10.94 12.02 17.62
C TYR A 53 -10.04 10.93 17.03
N ILE A 54 -8.89 11.30 16.41
CA ILE A 54 -7.88 10.32 15.98
C ILE A 54 -7.39 9.50 17.18
N PHE A 55 -7.02 10.16 18.28
CA PHE A 55 -6.52 9.47 19.47
C PHE A 55 -7.61 8.62 20.16
N GLN A 56 -8.86 9.06 20.14
CA GLN A 56 -9.98 8.26 20.63
C GLN A 56 -10.15 6.96 19.83
N LEU A 57 -9.93 7.00 18.50
CA LEU A 57 -10.18 5.86 17.61
C LEU A 57 -8.98 4.92 17.47
N PHE A 58 -7.78 5.44 17.52
CA PHE A 58 -6.53 4.68 17.25
C PHE A 58 -5.60 4.60 18.47
N GLY A 59 -5.81 5.41 19.51
CA GLY A 59 -4.97 5.45 20.70
C GLY A 59 -3.69 6.27 20.53
N SER A 60 -2.92 6.03 19.49
CA SER A 60 -1.64 6.73 19.24
C SER A 60 -1.40 7.00 17.76
N LYS A 61 -0.43 7.89 17.46
CA LYS A 61 0.07 8.11 16.10
C LYS A 61 0.69 6.84 15.52
N GLN A 62 1.38 6.06 16.35
CA GLN A 62 2.00 4.80 15.96
C GLN A 62 0.94 3.76 15.56
N GLU A 63 -0.13 3.60 16.33
CA GLU A 63 -1.23 2.69 15.99
C GLU A 63 -1.93 3.09 14.69
N LEU A 64 -2.11 4.40 14.45
CA LEU A 64 -2.64 4.89 13.19
C LEU A 64 -1.68 4.61 12.01
N PHE A 65 -0.36 4.77 12.22
CA PHE A 65 0.66 4.41 11.24
C PHE A 65 0.61 2.91 10.90
N LEU A 66 0.51 2.05 11.91
CA LEU A 66 0.39 0.61 11.71
C LEU A 66 -0.89 0.24 10.95
N ALA A 67 -2.00 0.92 11.22
CA ALA A 67 -3.24 0.71 10.48
C ALA A 67 -3.09 1.12 9.00
N ALA A 68 -2.41 2.21 8.71
CA ALA A 68 -2.11 2.65 7.34
C ALA A 68 -1.16 1.67 6.61
N CYS A 69 -0.12 1.18 7.30
CA CYS A 69 0.76 0.14 6.77
C CYS A 69 -0.03 -1.13 6.43
N SER A 70 -0.83 -1.63 7.37
CA SER A 70 -1.64 -2.84 7.17
C SER A 70 -2.58 -2.71 5.98
N ALA A 71 -3.22 -1.55 5.77
CA ALA A 71 -4.06 -1.30 4.62
C ALA A 71 -3.28 -1.40 3.29
N SER A 72 -2.05 -0.86 3.22
CA SER A 72 -1.20 -0.94 2.02
C SER A 72 -0.76 -2.39 1.73
N PHE A 73 -0.35 -3.14 2.74
CA PHE A 73 -0.02 -4.57 2.59
C PHE A 73 -1.25 -5.40 2.21
N GLN A 74 -2.43 -5.06 2.72
CA GLN A 74 -3.68 -5.75 2.37
C GLN A 74 -4.01 -5.56 0.88
N ARG A 75 -3.84 -4.37 0.32
CA ARG A 75 -4.03 -4.13 -1.12
C ARG A 75 -3.16 -5.03 -1.99
N VAL A 76 -1.91 -5.28 -1.58
CA VAL A 76 -1.03 -6.22 -2.28
C VAL A 76 -1.58 -7.64 -2.23
N ARG A 77 -2.02 -8.08 -1.05
CA ARG A 77 -2.61 -9.42 -0.89
C ARG A 77 -3.87 -9.60 -1.73
N ASP A 78 -4.73 -8.60 -1.74
CA ASP A 78 -5.98 -8.64 -2.51
C ASP A 78 -5.68 -8.68 -4.01
N ALA A 79 -4.77 -7.82 -4.50
CA ALA A 79 -4.35 -7.81 -5.90
C ALA A 79 -3.76 -9.17 -6.35
N PHE A 80 -2.93 -9.79 -5.52
CA PHE A 80 -2.35 -11.11 -5.81
C PHE A 80 -3.43 -12.21 -5.85
N ALA A 81 -4.33 -12.22 -4.86
CA ALA A 81 -5.38 -13.20 -4.79
C ALA A 81 -6.37 -13.09 -5.97
N GLU A 82 -6.77 -11.87 -6.32
CA GLU A 82 -7.66 -11.61 -7.45
C GLU A 82 -7.02 -11.97 -8.79
N ALA A 83 -5.75 -11.57 -9.01
CA ALA A 83 -5.04 -11.86 -10.25
C ALA A 83 -4.82 -13.36 -10.45
N ALA A 84 -4.42 -14.09 -9.41
CA ALA A 84 -4.22 -15.54 -9.48
C ALA A 84 -5.54 -16.29 -9.68
N ALA A 85 -6.63 -15.85 -9.04
CA ALA A 85 -7.95 -16.45 -9.23
C ALA A 85 -8.50 -16.23 -10.65
N ALA A 86 -8.23 -15.08 -11.25
CA ALA A 86 -8.63 -14.78 -12.62
C ALA A 86 -7.79 -15.54 -13.68
N ASN A 87 -6.57 -15.92 -13.37
CA ASN A 87 -5.61 -16.55 -14.30
C ASN A 87 -4.87 -17.72 -13.63
N PRO A 88 -5.53 -18.80 -13.27
CA PRO A 88 -4.92 -19.88 -12.47
C PRO A 88 -3.78 -20.59 -13.19
N ASP A 89 -3.83 -20.71 -14.54
CA ASP A 89 -2.80 -21.37 -15.35
C ASP A 89 -1.54 -20.51 -15.51
N ASN A 90 -1.64 -19.20 -15.27
CA ASN A 90 -0.53 -18.25 -15.38
C ASN A 90 -0.50 -17.26 -14.21
N ALA A 91 -0.72 -17.78 -12.98
CA ALA A 91 -0.87 -16.99 -11.76
C ALA A 91 0.34 -16.07 -11.50
N ARG A 92 1.58 -16.57 -11.75
CA ARG A 92 2.81 -15.81 -11.52
C ARG A 92 2.86 -14.51 -12.33
N GLU A 93 2.60 -14.59 -13.63
CA GLU A 93 2.62 -13.43 -14.54
C GLU A 93 1.46 -12.46 -14.22
N ALA A 94 0.27 -13.01 -13.97
CA ALA A 94 -0.90 -12.23 -13.60
C ALA A 94 -0.67 -11.44 -12.30
N MET A 95 -0.10 -12.06 -11.27
CA MET A 95 0.27 -11.39 -10.01
C MET A 95 1.34 -10.32 -10.23
N GLY A 96 2.35 -10.60 -11.07
CA GLY A 96 3.39 -9.62 -11.44
C GLY A 96 2.79 -8.38 -12.11
N THR A 97 1.91 -8.58 -13.10
CA THR A 97 1.21 -7.49 -13.81
C THR A 97 0.33 -6.68 -12.84
N ALA A 98 -0.44 -7.35 -11.98
CA ALA A 98 -1.27 -6.69 -10.98
C ALA A 98 -0.41 -5.86 -10.01
N TYR A 99 0.77 -6.35 -9.64
CA TYR A 99 1.69 -5.62 -8.78
C TYR A 99 2.24 -4.36 -9.45
N VAL A 100 2.66 -4.44 -10.71
CA VAL A 100 3.10 -3.27 -11.48
C VAL A 100 1.99 -2.21 -11.54
N GLN A 101 0.74 -2.60 -11.77
CA GLN A 101 -0.39 -1.67 -11.74
C GLN A 101 -0.58 -1.03 -10.36
N LEU A 102 -0.43 -1.81 -9.29
CA LEU A 102 -0.54 -1.31 -7.91
C LEU A 102 0.55 -0.28 -7.58
N LEU A 103 1.76 -0.43 -8.15
CA LEU A 103 2.87 0.51 -7.92
C LEU A 103 2.63 1.91 -8.50
N SER A 104 1.65 2.08 -9.40
CA SER A 104 1.21 3.40 -9.85
C SER A 104 0.50 4.20 -8.73
N ASP A 105 -0.05 3.52 -7.71
CA ASP A 105 -0.46 4.14 -6.46
C ASP A 105 0.76 4.45 -5.59
N ARG A 106 1.36 5.61 -5.85
CA ARG A 106 2.58 6.06 -5.18
C ARG A 106 2.41 6.18 -3.66
N GLU A 107 1.22 6.46 -3.16
CA GLU A 107 0.97 6.57 -1.72
C GLU A 107 1.11 5.20 -1.04
N SER A 108 0.51 4.15 -1.59
CA SER A 108 0.62 2.79 -1.07
C SER A 108 2.05 2.26 -1.15
N LEU A 109 2.76 2.51 -2.25
CA LEU A 109 4.16 2.14 -2.41
C LEU A 109 5.04 2.78 -1.33
N LEU A 110 4.99 4.11 -1.19
CA LEU A 110 5.80 4.84 -0.22
C LEU A 110 5.43 4.45 1.22
N MET A 111 4.16 4.15 1.50
CA MET A 111 3.73 3.69 2.81
C MET A 111 4.40 2.37 3.20
N MET A 112 4.51 1.40 2.30
CA MET A 112 5.24 0.14 2.54
C MET A 112 6.73 0.39 2.79
N LEU A 113 7.37 1.27 2.00
CA LEU A 113 8.78 1.62 2.18
C LEU A 113 9.02 2.31 3.54
N HIS A 114 8.09 3.16 3.98
CA HIS A 114 8.14 3.78 5.31
C HIS A 114 7.95 2.75 6.45
N ALA A 115 7.17 1.69 6.25
CA ALA A 115 7.09 0.59 7.23
C ALA A 115 8.45 -0.10 7.41
N PHE A 116 9.18 -0.37 6.32
CA PHE A 116 10.53 -0.94 6.39
C PHE A 116 11.52 0.04 7.03
N ALA A 117 11.51 1.31 6.64
CA ALA A 117 12.40 2.34 7.18
C ALA A 117 12.18 2.58 8.69
N ALA A 118 10.93 2.52 9.17
CA ALA A 118 10.58 2.69 10.57
C ALA A 118 10.81 1.43 11.43
N SER A 119 11.29 0.31 10.86
CA SER A 119 11.49 -0.97 11.56
C SER A 119 12.66 -0.98 12.56
N SER A 120 13.32 0.16 12.79
CA SER A 120 14.15 0.37 13.98
C SER A 120 13.33 0.35 15.27
N ASP A 121 12.06 0.79 15.22
CA ASP A 121 11.09 0.63 16.30
C ASP A 121 10.66 -0.85 16.41
N PRO A 122 10.74 -1.49 17.61
CA PRO A 122 10.39 -2.90 17.76
C PRO A 122 8.93 -3.23 17.46
N VAL A 123 7.99 -2.32 17.77
CA VAL A 123 6.55 -2.52 17.53
C VAL A 123 6.25 -2.47 16.03
N VAL A 124 6.81 -1.47 15.33
CA VAL A 124 6.69 -1.35 13.87
C VAL A 124 7.33 -2.56 13.18
N ARG A 125 8.52 -2.96 13.62
CA ARG A 125 9.22 -4.12 13.06
C ARG A 125 8.40 -5.40 13.17
N GLU A 126 7.81 -5.65 14.33
CA GLU A 126 7.02 -6.86 14.54
C GLU A 126 5.73 -6.85 13.70
N ALA A 127 5.05 -5.71 13.61
CA ALA A 127 3.89 -5.56 12.73
C ALA A 127 4.28 -5.75 11.26
N THR A 128 5.36 -5.12 10.79
CA THR A 128 5.83 -5.23 9.41
C THR A 128 6.27 -6.66 9.07
N ARG A 129 6.90 -7.38 9.99
CA ARG A 129 7.23 -8.81 9.81
C ARG A 129 6.01 -9.67 9.60
N ARG A 130 4.93 -9.44 10.35
CA ARG A 130 3.66 -10.19 10.19
C ARG A 130 3.06 -9.93 8.82
N GLU A 131 2.91 -8.67 8.44
CA GLU A 131 2.33 -8.27 7.16
C GLU A 131 3.13 -8.83 5.97
N PHE A 132 4.46 -8.71 6.01
CA PHE A 132 5.34 -9.24 4.98
C PHE A 132 5.31 -10.78 4.94
N GLY A 133 5.27 -11.44 6.10
CA GLY A 133 5.10 -12.88 6.22
C GLY A 133 3.77 -13.38 5.65
N ASP A 134 2.69 -12.59 5.80
CA ASP A 134 1.38 -12.93 5.20
C ASP A 134 1.44 -12.88 3.66
N ILE A 135 2.17 -11.92 3.07
CA ILE A 135 2.41 -11.89 1.63
C ILE A 135 3.19 -13.13 1.19
N ILE A 136 4.29 -13.49 1.88
CA ILE A 136 5.09 -14.68 1.54
C ILE A 136 4.22 -15.93 1.58
N ARG A 137 3.47 -16.14 2.65
CA ARG A 137 2.55 -17.29 2.78
C ARG A 137 1.47 -17.32 1.69
N LEU A 138 1.00 -16.16 1.27
CA LEU A 138 0.05 -16.06 0.16
C LEU A 138 0.72 -16.50 -1.16
N VAL A 139 1.91 -15.97 -1.46
CA VAL A 139 2.69 -16.34 -2.66
C VAL A 139 2.99 -17.84 -2.69
N GLU A 140 3.42 -18.44 -1.57
CA GLU A 140 3.64 -19.88 -1.43
C GLU A 140 2.38 -20.69 -1.78
N ARG A 141 1.21 -20.27 -1.31
CA ARG A 141 -0.06 -20.95 -1.62
C ARG A 141 -0.47 -20.83 -3.09
N LEU A 142 -0.18 -19.69 -3.72
CA LEU A 142 -0.64 -19.39 -5.08
C LEU A 142 0.32 -19.90 -6.16
N LEU A 143 1.63 -19.91 -5.89
CA LEU A 143 2.67 -20.30 -6.88
C LEU A 143 3.32 -21.64 -6.58
N GLY A 144 3.01 -22.25 -5.45
CA GLY A 144 3.72 -23.43 -4.94
C GLY A 144 4.81 -23.06 -3.94
N SER A 145 5.26 -24.05 -3.18
CA SER A 145 6.16 -23.86 -2.04
C SER A 145 7.65 -24.04 -2.40
N ASP A 146 8.03 -23.96 -3.69
CA ASP A 146 9.44 -23.98 -4.05
C ASP A 146 10.12 -22.70 -3.54
N PRO A 147 11.12 -22.81 -2.64
CA PRO A 147 11.73 -21.65 -2.02
C PRO A 147 12.47 -20.73 -3.00
N GLU A 148 12.97 -21.25 -4.12
CA GLU A 148 13.68 -20.48 -5.13
C GLU A 148 12.70 -19.62 -5.93
N ASP A 149 11.58 -20.20 -6.35
CA ASP A 149 10.51 -19.49 -7.04
C ASP A 149 9.89 -18.37 -6.19
N VAL A 150 9.60 -18.67 -4.92
CA VAL A 150 9.04 -17.68 -3.98
C VAL A 150 10.03 -16.54 -3.75
N ARG A 151 11.31 -16.87 -3.47
CA ARG A 151 12.36 -15.83 -3.29
C ARG A 151 12.52 -14.97 -4.54
N GLY A 152 12.54 -15.59 -5.73
CA GLY A 152 12.66 -14.89 -7.00
C GLY A 152 11.51 -13.91 -7.23
N PHE A 153 10.28 -14.34 -6.97
CA PHE A 153 9.09 -13.47 -7.08
C PHE A 153 9.15 -12.29 -6.10
N ILE A 154 9.45 -12.54 -4.84
CA ILE A 154 9.57 -11.49 -3.82
C ILE A 154 10.73 -10.54 -4.12
N ALA A 155 11.89 -11.06 -4.55
CA ALA A 155 13.05 -10.23 -4.90
C ALA A 155 12.75 -9.29 -6.08
N GLN A 156 12.04 -9.78 -7.10
CA GLN A 156 11.59 -8.95 -8.22
C GLN A 156 10.60 -7.87 -7.76
N GLY A 157 9.63 -8.21 -6.90
CA GLY A 157 8.72 -7.23 -6.33
C GLY A 157 9.45 -6.14 -5.54
N MET A 158 10.47 -6.48 -4.76
CA MET A 158 11.29 -5.50 -4.04
C MET A 158 12.09 -4.61 -4.97
N LEU A 159 12.65 -5.16 -6.06
CA LEU A 159 13.31 -4.36 -7.10
C LEU A 159 12.35 -3.36 -7.73
N LEU A 160 11.13 -3.79 -8.07
CA LEU A 160 10.09 -2.93 -8.63
C LEU A 160 9.69 -1.81 -7.67
N ASN A 161 9.62 -2.08 -6.35
CA ASN A 161 9.35 -1.05 -5.35
C ASN A 161 10.41 0.07 -5.36
N VAL A 162 11.69 -0.32 -5.37
CA VAL A 162 12.78 0.66 -5.42
C VAL A 162 12.76 1.42 -6.75
N SER A 163 12.54 0.72 -7.85
CA SER A 163 12.48 1.31 -9.19
C SER A 163 11.35 2.33 -9.31
N ALA A 164 10.16 2.00 -8.83
CA ALA A 164 9.02 2.90 -8.84
C ALA A 164 9.21 4.09 -7.88
N ALA A 165 9.81 3.87 -6.71
CA ALA A 165 10.08 4.94 -5.76
C ALA A 165 11.07 5.99 -6.31
N LEU A 166 12.06 5.53 -7.11
CA LEU A 166 13.08 6.37 -7.77
C LEU A 166 12.65 6.88 -9.16
N ASP A 167 11.44 6.52 -9.62
CA ASP A 167 10.94 6.86 -10.95
C ASP A 167 11.90 6.41 -12.07
N LEU A 168 12.48 5.20 -11.94
CA LEU A 168 13.42 4.68 -12.93
C LEU A 168 12.79 4.42 -14.31
N PRO A 169 11.51 4.02 -14.45
CA PRO A 169 10.87 3.93 -15.76
C PRO A 169 10.95 5.23 -16.55
N GLY A 170 10.76 6.40 -15.89
CA GLY A 170 10.91 7.71 -16.52
C GLY A 170 12.34 8.01 -17.03
N LEU A 171 13.36 7.31 -16.50
CA LEU A 171 14.76 7.46 -16.94
C LEU A 171 15.17 6.48 -18.02
N ALA A 172 14.37 5.46 -18.33
CA ALA A 172 14.76 4.37 -19.24
C ALA A 172 15.02 4.87 -20.65
N GLY A 173 14.33 5.92 -21.12
CA GLY A 173 14.57 6.56 -22.41
C GLY A 173 15.88 7.36 -22.50
N GLU A 174 16.44 7.78 -21.35
CA GLU A 174 17.64 8.64 -21.28
C GLU A 174 18.87 7.87 -20.80
N GLN A 175 18.68 6.83 -19.98
CA GLN A 175 19.77 6.11 -19.30
C GLN A 175 19.71 4.62 -19.58
N ALA A 176 20.65 4.10 -20.36
CA ALA A 176 20.68 2.69 -20.76
C ALA A 176 20.74 1.71 -19.56
N TRP A 177 21.31 2.09 -18.42
CA TRP A 177 21.31 1.24 -17.23
C TRP A 177 19.89 1.11 -16.63
N ALA A 178 19.08 2.18 -16.67
CA ALA A 178 17.71 2.15 -16.18
C ALA A 178 16.84 1.24 -17.05
N ALA A 179 16.98 1.35 -18.38
CA ALA A 179 16.28 0.46 -19.31
C ALA A 179 16.56 -1.02 -19.02
N ARG A 180 17.83 -1.40 -18.80
CA ARG A 180 18.22 -2.79 -18.48
C ARG A 180 17.60 -3.33 -17.19
N MET A 181 17.21 -2.48 -16.25
CA MET A 181 16.55 -2.93 -15.00
C MET A 181 15.14 -3.47 -15.25
N PHE A 182 14.52 -3.14 -16.38
CA PHE A 182 13.15 -3.54 -16.71
C PHE A 182 13.09 -4.62 -17.81
N GLU A 183 14.23 -5.01 -18.41
CA GLU A 183 14.26 -6.08 -19.40
C GLU A 183 13.66 -7.36 -18.83
N GLY A 184 12.60 -7.87 -19.48
CA GLY A 184 11.91 -9.09 -19.05
C GLY A 184 10.98 -8.96 -17.83
N THR A 185 10.73 -7.74 -17.31
CA THR A 185 9.85 -7.54 -16.14
C THR A 185 8.40 -7.30 -16.50
N GLY A 186 8.07 -7.05 -17.78
CA GLY A 186 6.72 -6.64 -18.23
C GLY A 186 6.37 -5.19 -17.88
N VAL A 187 7.32 -4.41 -17.36
CA VAL A 187 7.15 -2.95 -17.15
C VAL A 187 7.36 -2.25 -18.48
N ASP A 188 6.33 -1.53 -18.93
CA ASP A 188 6.45 -0.67 -20.10
C ASP A 188 7.18 0.63 -19.70
N CYS A 189 8.32 0.88 -20.36
CA CYS A 189 9.14 2.06 -20.16
C CYS A 189 8.92 3.06 -21.31
N GLY A 190 7.62 3.27 -21.70
CA GLY A 190 7.14 4.07 -22.83
C GLY A 190 7.76 5.45 -23.00
#